data_0c1989aaec8590c1ae02c7b62ca3ee49
#
_entry.id   0c1989aaec8590c1ae02c7b62ca3ee49
#
_cell.length_a   1.000
_cell.length_b   1.000
_cell.length_c   1.000
_cell.angle_alpha   90.00
_cell.angle_beta   90.00
_cell.angle_gamma   90.00
#
_symmetry.space_group_name_H-M   'P 1'
#
loop_
_entity.id
_entity.type
_entity.pdbx_description
1 polymer ?
#
loop_
_entity_poly.entity_id
_entity_poly.type
_entity_poly.pdbx_seq_one_letter_code
_entity_poly.pdbx_strand_id
1 'polypeptide(L)'
;MMNSMRSRLLGVLACGLTLLVGASVYAQSLQEVMQQRGLTENNLLAAAKTYHPSGLKDEYVVFSSGGQSGQVIVYGVPSMRILKYIAVFTPEPWQGYGYGEVESMEILEQGKIDGREIHWGDTHHPALSETGGDYDGEYLFINDKANPRVAVIDLKTFETKQIVVNPLFKSEHGGTFVTPNTEYIIEAAQYPAPYANEYQPLDNFLEKYRGGVTYWKFDRNAKLSLTRKSIKKLKKEGVPTKGLNKLTYKEFEGTEAFIAAVGEKIGSSEAKKYQKTLLKHATKQGRIATEQSFTVEMPPYMQDVSDAGKGFSEGWSVTNSVNTELYIGGYGKGNTKWKNRLAYEAGMSAKDTDYMHIVNWKAAEKLFKAGKFRKVNGHALIPMKEMVEANALFLLPEPKSPHGADISPDGRYVIVSGKLDTHTTVYYFEKIFSLVEKKDFADIDPWGIPILDMKKAMHTQVNVGLGPLHTQYDSVKGVVYTSLYVDSMVVRWDYLKGKVLGKIPIHYNIGHLLTAEGDTVSPDGKYLVSLNKLAIDRFTQVGPLHPQNHQLIDIT
;
A
#
# COMPACT_ATOMS: atom_id res chain seq x y z
N MET A 1 -31.45 -72.63 40.89
CA MET A 1 -30.35 -71.61 40.82
C MET A 1 -29.56 -71.62 39.50
N MET A 2 -29.79 -72.53 38.59
CA MET A 2 -29.03 -72.59 37.31
C MET A 2 -29.62 -71.81 36.15
N ASN A 3 -30.88 -71.39 36.23
CA ASN A 3 -31.53 -70.62 35.12
C ASN A 3 -31.32 -69.12 35.17
N SER A 4 -30.81 -68.55 36.27
CA SER A 4 -30.59 -67.08 36.37
C SER A 4 -29.21 -66.65 35.88
N MET A 5 -28.24 -67.54 35.77
CA MET A 5 -26.90 -67.25 35.27
C MET A 5 -26.82 -67.20 33.73
N ARG A 6 -27.65 -68.03 33.04
CA ARG A 6 -27.65 -68.02 31.54
C ARG A 6 -28.30 -66.77 30.92
N SER A 7 -29.30 -66.19 31.59
CA SER A 7 -29.93 -64.97 31.08
C SER A 7 -29.06 -63.73 31.26
N ARG A 8 -28.19 -63.70 32.26
CA ARG A 8 -27.24 -62.54 32.44
C ARG A 8 -26.04 -62.59 31.49
N LEU A 9 -25.60 -63.82 31.10
CA LEU A 9 -24.51 -63.94 30.11
C LEU A 9 -24.97 -63.58 28.70
N LEU A 10 -26.20 -63.91 28.34
CA LEU A 10 -26.77 -63.53 27.04
C LEU A 10 -27.06 -61.98 26.93
N GLY A 11 -27.46 -61.37 28.05
CA GLY A 11 -27.66 -59.90 28.09
C GLY A 11 -26.35 -59.12 27.97
N VAL A 12 -25.27 -59.60 28.54
CA VAL A 12 -23.95 -58.96 28.45
C VAL A 12 -23.32 -59.12 27.06
N LEU A 13 -23.52 -60.27 26.40
CA LEU A 13 -23.06 -60.46 25.02
C LEU A 13 -23.90 -59.64 24.03
N ALA A 14 -25.22 -59.50 24.24
CA ALA A 14 -26.06 -58.68 23.39
C ALA A 14 -25.74 -57.15 23.50
N CYS A 15 -25.47 -56.66 24.72
CA CYS A 15 -25.02 -55.28 24.92
C CYS A 15 -23.58 -55.02 24.42
N GLY A 16 -22.69 -56.02 24.50
CA GLY A 16 -21.33 -55.92 23.97
C GLY A 16 -21.29 -55.89 22.44
N LEU A 17 -22.17 -56.66 21.77
CA LEU A 17 -22.29 -56.66 20.31
C LEU A 17 -22.95 -55.35 19.78
N THR A 18 -23.92 -54.80 20.50
CA THR A 18 -24.56 -53.52 20.11
C THR A 18 -23.64 -52.32 20.30
N LEU A 19 -22.72 -52.37 21.27
CA LEU A 19 -21.69 -51.32 21.44
C LEU A 19 -20.56 -51.40 20.41
N LEU A 20 -20.28 -52.57 19.86
CA LEU A 20 -19.30 -52.75 18.78
C LEU A 20 -19.85 -52.39 17.38
N VAL A 21 -21.16 -52.47 17.18
CA VAL A 21 -21.80 -52.03 15.92
C VAL A 21 -22.06 -50.53 15.92
N GLY A 22 -22.14 -49.90 17.10
CA GLY A 22 -22.28 -48.44 17.21
C GLY A 22 -20.99 -47.61 16.97
N ALA A 23 -19.83 -48.27 16.89
CA ALA A 23 -18.54 -47.58 16.74
C ALA A 23 -18.02 -47.57 15.29
N SER A 24 -18.74 -48.14 14.34
CA SER A 24 -18.44 -47.97 12.90
C SER A 24 -19.18 -46.78 12.30
N VAL A 25 -19.11 -45.63 13.01
CA VAL A 25 -19.60 -44.37 12.46
C VAL A 25 -18.58 -43.85 11.46
N TYR A 26 -18.83 -44.15 10.18
CA TYR A 26 -18.59 -43.32 9.03
C TYR A 26 -17.24 -42.60 8.96
N ALA A 27 -16.17 -43.31 8.86
CA ALA A 27 -14.98 -42.79 8.20
C ALA A 27 -15.23 -42.93 6.70
N GLN A 28 -15.82 -41.91 6.06
CA GLN A 28 -15.89 -41.85 4.60
C GLN A 28 -14.48 -41.93 4.04
N SER A 29 -14.29 -42.75 3.03
CA SER A 29 -13.05 -42.76 2.28
C SER A 29 -12.91 -41.49 1.47
N LEU A 30 -11.68 -41.09 1.16
CA LEU A 30 -11.43 -39.94 0.32
C LEU A 30 -12.14 -40.04 -1.03
N GLN A 31 -12.19 -41.26 -1.61
CA GLN A 31 -12.88 -41.50 -2.89
C GLN A 31 -14.40 -41.27 -2.78
N GLU A 32 -15.03 -41.68 -1.70
CA GLU A 32 -16.46 -41.44 -1.47
C GLU A 32 -16.76 -39.94 -1.37
N VAL A 33 -15.93 -39.21 -0.64
CA VAL A 33 -16.07 -37.73 -0.56
C VAL A 33 -15.85 -37.07 -1.92
N MET A 34 -14.84 -37.48 -2.68
CA MET A 34 -14.59 -36.98 -4.03
C MET A 34 -15.80 -37.20 -4.92
N GLN A 35 -16.34 -38.43 -4.94
CA GLN A 35 -17.48 -38.78 -5.76
C GLN A 35 -18.73 -37.97 -5.38
N GLN A 36 -19.04 -37.88 -4.09
CA GLN A 36 -20.20 -37.13 -3.60
C GLN A 36 -20.14 -35.63 -3.93
N ARG A 37 -18.94 -35.06 -3.93
CA ARG A 37 -18.72 -33.64 -4.19
C ARG A 37 -18.31 -33.31 -5.62
N GLY A 38 -18.18 -34.30 -6.47
CA GLY A 38 -17.71 -34.11 -7.86
C GLY A 38 -16.27 -33.57 -7.95
N LEU A 39 -15.39 -33.93 -6.99
CA LEU A 39 -14.02 -33.45 -6.96
C LEU A 39 -13.11 -34.30 -7.85
N THR A 40 -12.18 -33.62 -8.50
CA THR A 40 -11.08 -34.22 -9.28
C THR A 40 -9.81 -34.31 -8.42
N GLU A 41 -8.81 -35.07 -8.88
CA GLU A 41 -7.48 -35.11 -8.26
C GLU A 41 -6.83 -33.71 -8.22
N ASN A 42 -7.03 -32.88 -9.28
CA ASN A 42 -6.54 -31.51 -9.31
C ASN A 42 -7.18 -30.64 -8.21
N ASN A 43 -8.46 -30.83 -7.92
CA ASN A 43 -9.10 -30.12 -6.80
C ASN A 43 -8.47 -30.52 -5.44
N LEU A 44 -8.14 -31.80 -5.27
CA LEU A 44 -7.47 -32.26 -4.05
C LEU A 44 -6.04 -31.73 -3.95
N LEU A 45 -5.32 -31.71 -5.04
CA LEU A 45 -3.96 -31.15 -5.09
C LEU A 45 -3.99 -29.67 -4.71
N ALA A 46 -4.91 -28.90 -5.29
CA ALA A 46 -5.09 -27.49 -4.95
C ALA A 46 -5.45 -27.32 -3.45
N ALA A 47 -6.36 -28.13 -2.94
CA ALA A 47 -6.71 -28.12 -1.51
C ALA A 47 -5.50 -28.46 -0.62
N ALA A 48 -4.70 -29.45 -0.99
CA ALA A 48 -3.51 -29.83 -0.23
C ALA A 48 -2.45 -28.70 -0.22
N LYS A 49 -2.26 -28.00 -1.32
CA LYS A 49 -1.33 -26.86 -1.43
C LYS A 49 -1.76 -25.65 -0.59
N THR A 50 -3.05 -25.46 -0.39
CA THR A 50 -3.61 -24.33 0.38
C THR A 50 -4.07 -24.74 1.78
N TYR A 51 -4.04 -26.03 2.12
CA TYR A 51 -4.46 -26.51 3.44
C TYR A 51 -3.50 -26.03 4.52
N HIS A 52 -4.08 -25.39 5.52
CA HIS A 52 -3.36 -24.96 6.71
C HIS A 52 -4.00 -25.58 7.95
N PRO A 53 -3.28 -26.42 8.73
CA PRO A 53 -3.84 -27.08 9.89
C PRO A 53 -4.35 -26.11 10.94
N SER A 54 -5.49 -26.46 11.56
CA SER A 54 -6.03 -25.68 12.67
C SER A 54 -5.03 -25.60 13.83
N GLY A 55 -4.88 -24.41 14.41
CA GLY A 55 -3.96 -24.15 15.52
C GLY A 55 -2.52 -23.79 15.11
N LEU A 56 -2.17 -23.90 13.84
CA LEU A 56 -0.92 -23.35 13.32
C LEU A 56 -1.11 -21.89 12.88
N LYS A 57 -0.01 -21.15 12.79
CA LYS A 57 0.03 -19.82 12.20
C LYS A 57 0.16 -19.95 10.69
N ASP A 58 -0.52 -19.08 9.96
CA ASP A 58 -0.31 -18.94 8.53
C ASP A 58 1.13 -18.49 8.22
N GLU A 59 1.60 -18.77 7.01
CA GLU A 59 2.94 -18.37 6.59
C GLU A 59 3.05 -16.86 6.44
N TYR A 60 1.99 -16.23 5.91
CA TYR A 60 1.91 -14.80 5.67
C TYR A 60 0.64 -14.21 6.28
N VAL A 61 0.71 -12.92 6.56
CA VAL A 61 -0.43 -12.10 6.96
C VAL A 61 -0.61 -11.02 5.90
N VAL A 62 -1.82 -10.92 5.38
CA VAL A 62 -2.21 -9.90 4.40
C VAL A 62 -3.01 -8.81 5.09
N PHE A 63 -2.65 -7.58 4.78
CA PHE A 63 -3.38 -6.37 5.15
C PHE A 63 -4.05 -5.81 3.90
N SER A 64 -5.36 -5.89 3.84
CA SER A 64 -6.14 -5.46 2.69
C SER A 64 -7.05 -4.31 3.06
N SER A 65 -7.18 -3.35 2.16
CA SER A 65 -8.16 -2.29 2.33
C SER A 65 -9.59 -2.85 2.31
N GLY A 66 -10.41 -2.37 3.23
CA GLY A 66 -11.85 -2.65 3.25
C GLY A 66 -12.67 -1.67 2.38
N GLY A 67 -11.99 -0.75 1.69
CA GLY A 67 -12.65 0.27 0.87
C GLY A 67 -13.57 1.16 1.71
N GLN A 68 -14.77 1.36 1.25
CA GLN A 68 -15.78 2.24 1.87
C GLN A 68 -16.25 1.80 3.27
N SER A 69 -15.82 0.62 3.76
CA SER A 69 -16.04 0.25 5.17
C SER A 69 -15.11 0.98 6.15
N GLY A 70 -14.10 1.69 5.64
CA GLY A 70 -13.14 2.44 6.45
C GLY A 70 -12.20 1.58 7.29
N GLN A 71 -12.03 0.30 6.93
CA GLN A 71 -11.27 -0.70 7.71
C GLN A 71 -10.05 -1.20 6.95
N VAL A 72 -9.15 -1.84 7.68
CA VAL A 72 -8.19 -2.81 7.15
C VAL A 72 -8.63 -4.21 7.54
N ILE A 73 -8.70 -5.10 6.56
CA ILE A 73 -9.01 -6.51 6.76
C ILE A 73 -7.69 -7.27 6.86
N VAL A 74 -7.49 -7.98 7.97
CA VAL A 74 -6.29 -8.78 8.22
C VAL A 74 -6.65 -10.25 8.09
N TYR A 75 -5.96 -10.97 7.22
CA TYR A 75 -6.17 -12.41 7.05
C TYR A 75 -4.88 -13.17 6.79
N GLY A 76 -4.91 -14.47 7.07
CA GLY A 76 -3.77 -15.35 6.90
C GLY A 76 -3.71 -15.98 5.51
N VAL A 77 -2.52 -16.23 5.00
CA VAL A 77 -2.26 -16.99 3.77
C VAL A 77 -1.32 -18.15 4.11
N PRO A 78 -1.66 -19.40 3.74
CA PRO A 78 -2.64 -19.79 2.72
C PRO A 78 -4.07 -20.02 3.20
N SER A 79 -4.38 -19.96 4.51
CA SER A 79 -5.70 -20.34 5.01
C SER A 79 -6.85 -19.43 4.55
N MET A 80 -6.58 -18.21 4.12
CA MET A 80 -7.56 -17.15 3.82
C MET A 80 -8.51 -16.86 4.99
N ARG A 81 -8.12 -17.18 6.23
CA ARG A 81 -8.90 -16.91 7.44
C ARG A 81 -8.76 -15.46 7.85
N ILE A 82 -9.87 -14.78 8.06
CA ILE A 82 -9.87 -13.44 8.65
C ILE A 82 -9.38 -13.54 10.10
N LEU A 83 -8.35 -12.78 10.42
CA LEU A 83 -7.72 -12.73 11.74
C LEU A 83 -8.22 -11.52 12.54
N LYS A 84 -8.41 -10.37 11.88
CA LYS A 84 -8.85 -9.13 12.52
C LYS A 84 -9.40 -8.14 11.50
N TYR A 85 -10.29 -7.27 11.94
CA TYR A 85 -10.58 -5.98 11.32
C TYR A 85 -9.93 -4.88 12.14
N ILE A 86 -9.32 -3.91 11.47
CA ILE A 86 -8.75 -2.71 12.10
C ILE A 86 -9.57 -1.52 11.63
N ALA A 87 -10.20 -0.82 12.55
CA ALA A 87 -10.89 0.43 12.25
C ALA A 87 -9.87 1.52 11.92
N VAL A 88 -10.09 2.24 10.84
CA VAL A 88 -9.21 3.33 10.41
C VAL A 88 -10.01 4.60 10.18
N PHE A 89 -10.91 4.61 9.19
CA PHE A 89 -11.73 5.77 8.85
C PHE A 89 -13.21 5.41 9.03
N THR A 90 -13.57 4.98 10.22
CA THR A 90 -14.93 4.58 10.58
C THR A 90 -15.21 4.94 12.03
N PRO A 91 -16.39 5.50 12.34
CA PRO A 91 -16.78 5.87 13.70
C PRO A 91 -17.28 4.68 14.52
N GLU A 92 -17.42 3.49 13.93
CA GLU A 92 -18.12 2.39 14.58
C GLU A 92 -17.17 1.48 15.37
N PRO A 93 -17.29 1.43 16.72
CA PRO A 93 -16.38 0.67 17.58
C PRO A 93 -16.29 -0.82 17.25
N TRP A 94 -17.42 -1.45 16.89
CA TRP A 94 -17.48 -2.85 16.52
C TRP A 94 -16.71 -3.18 15.24
N GLN A 95 -16.33 -2.16 14.49
CA GLN A 95 -15.50 -2.30 13.29
C GLN A 95 -14.02 -2.53 13.60
N GLY A 96 -13.62 -2.68 14.86
CA GLY A 96 -12.29 -3.15 15.20
C GLY A 96 -11.40 -2.19 16.01
N TYR A 97 -11.94 -1.16 16.62
CA TYR A 97 -11.16 -0.27 17.47
C TYR A 97 -11.60 -0.27 18.95
N GLY A 98 -11.72 -1.48 19.51
CA GLY A 98 -11.74 -1.62 20.97
C GLY A 98 -13.02 -1.24 21.69
N TYR A 99 -14.19 -1.48 21.16
CA TYR A 99 -15.46 -1.40 21.90
C TYR A 99 -15.66 -0.12 22.72
N GLY A 100 -15.29 1.04 22.15
CA GLY A 100 -15.44 2.34 22.81
C GLY A 100 -14.21 2.79 23.60
N GLU A 101 -13.04 2.28 23.28
CA GLU A 101 -11.78 2.85 23.76
C GLU A 101 -11.68 4.33 23.39
N VAL A 102 -11.63 5.20 24.39
CA VAL A 102 -11.65 6.66 24.22
C VAL A 102 -10.52 7.14 23.33
N GLU A 103 -9.30 6.61 23.55
CA GLU A 103 -8.11 6.98 22.76
C GLU A 103 -8.31 6.70 21.26
N SER A 104 -8.84 5.53 20.92
CA SER A 104 -9.11 5.18 19.52
C SER A 104 -10.20 6.05 18.89
N MET A 105 -11.23 6.39 19.64
CA MET A 105 -12.28 7.30 19.19
C MET A 105 -11.73 8.70 18.92
N GLU A 106 -10.95 9.24 19.81
CA GLU A 106 -10.31 10.56 19.65
C GLU A 106 -9.41 10.61 18.41
N ILE A 107 -8.64 9.54 18.14
CA ILE A 107 -7.79 9.45 16.96
C ILE A 107 -8.62 9.42 15.67
N LEU A 108 -9.71 8.65 15.64
CA LEU A 108 -10.55 8.51 14.45
C LEU A 108 -11.34 9.78 14.13
N GLU A 109 -11.65 10.59 15.15
CA GLU A 109 -12.35 11.87 14.99
C GLU A 109 -11.43 13.05 14.61
N GLN A 110 -10.13 12.88 14.55
CA GLN A 110 -9.17 13.96 14.24
C GLN A 110 -9.23 14.47 12.79
N GLY A 111 -9.83 13.71 11.89
CA GLY A 111 -9.93 14.12 10.49
C GLY A 111 -10.96 15.24 10.30
N LYS A 112 -10.50 16.44 9.89
CA LYS A 112 -11.37 17.58 9.57
C LYS A 112 -11.00 18.17 8.23
N ILE A 113 -12.01 18.51 7.43
CA ILE A 113 -11.87 19.28 6.19
C ILE A 113 -12.89 20.44 6.23
N ASP A 114 -12.42 21.66 6.00
CA ASP A 114 -13.26 22.87 6.01
C ASP A 114 -14.07 23.02 7.31
N GLY A 115 -13.48 22.64 8.47
CA GLY A 115 -14.14 22.67 9.76
C GLY A 115 -15.16 21.57 10.02
N ARG A 116 -15.35 20.64 9.08
CA ARG A 116 -16.23 19.47 9.22
C ARG A 116 -15.42 18.26 9.69
N GLU A 117 -15.98 17.55 10.62
CA GLU A 117 -15.46 16.25 11.03
C GLU A 117 -15.73 15.21 9.96
N ILE A 118 -14.73 14.37 9.68
CA ILE A 118 -14.82 13.31 8.69
C ILE A 118 -14.66 12.00 9.44
N HIS A 119 -15.75 11.29 9.60
CA HIS A 119 -15.78 10.03 10.32
C HIS A 119 -15.59 8.83 9.40
N TRP A 120 -16.30 8.81 8.28
CA TRP A 120 -16.22 7.73 7.30
C TRP A 120 -15.23 8.05 6.20
N GLY A 121 -14.53 7.02 5.72
CA GLY A 121 -13.61 7.13 4.60
C GLY A 121 -13.55 5.86 3.77
N ASP A 122 -12.75 5.94 2.71
CA ASP A 122 -12.49 4.85 1.78
C ASP A 122 -11.02 4.43 1.89
N THR A 123 -10.76 3.40 2.69
CA THR A 123 -9.39 2.88 2.84
C THR A 123 -8.84 2.36 1.52
N HIS A 124 -7.64 2.81 1.14
CA HIS A 124 -7.06 2.46 -0.14
C HIS A 124 -5.53 2.35 -0.04
N HIS A 125 -4.91 1.50 -0.87
CA HIS A 125 -3.45 1.33 -1.00
C HIS A 125 -2.69 1.22 0.34
N PRO A 126 -2.90 0.14 1.13
CA PRO A 126 -2.11 -0.08 2.33
C PRO A 126 -0.65 -0.40 1.98
N ALA A 127 0.31 0.18 2.70
CA ALA A 127 1.72 -0.14 2.58
C ALA A 127 2.33 -0.44 3.95
N LEU A 128 3.21 -1.42 4.00
CA LEU A 128 3.96 -1.78 5.20
C LEU A 128 5.21 -0.93 5.34
N SER A 129 5.65 -0.71 6.59
CA SER A 129 6.94 -0.09 6.83
C SER A 129 8.09 -1.02 6.43
N GLU A 130 9.16 -0.40 5.91
CA GLU A 130 10.35 -1.10 5.42
C GLU A 130 11.61 -0.69 6.17
N THR A 131 12.56 -1.61 6.24
CA THR A 131 13.93 -1.38 6.65
C THR A 131 14.87 -2.03 5.63
N GLY A 132 15.65 -1.22 4.95
CA GLY A 132 16.52 -1.69 3.85
C GLY A 132 15.76 -2.20 2.62
N GLY A 133 14.50 -1.81 2.47
CA GLY A 133 13.63 -2.23 1.37
C GLY A 133 12.85 -3.53 1.61
N ASP A 134 12.95 -4.12 2.80
CA ASP A 134 12.15 -5.27 3.22
C ASP A 134 11.15 -4.89 4.30
N TYR A 135 10.01 -5.58 4.35
CA TYR A 135 9.01 -5.37 5.39
C TYR A 135 9.56 -5.68 6.78
N ASP A 136 9.39 -4.75 7.71
CA ASP A 136 9.88 -4.90 9.08
C ASP A 136 8.79 -5.28 10.10
N GLY A 137 7.53 -5.29 9.67
CA GLY A 137 6.39 -5.67 10.52
C GLY A 137 6.09 -4.70 11.66
N GLU A 138 6.54 -3.45 11.58
CA GLU A 138 6.33 -2.47 12.64
C GLU A 138 5.06 -1.63 12.45
N TYR A 139 4.84 -1.11 11.22
CA TYR A 139 3.74 -0.20 10.92
C TYR A 139 3.06 -0.55 9.60
N LEU A 140 1.80 -0.16 9.51
CA LEU A 140 1.01 -0.11 8.28
C LEU A 140 0.53 1.31 8.10
N PHE A 141 0.62 1.80 6.86
CA PHE A 141 0.10 3.08 6.43
C PHE A 141 -1.04 2.85 5.45
N ILE A 142 -2.07 3.69 5.50
CA ILE A 142 -3.18 3.58 4.57
C ILE A 142 -3.81 4.96 4.36
N ASN A 143 -4.13 5.28 3.11
CA ASN A 143 -4.79 6.53 2.75
C ASN A 143 -6.31 6.39 2.70
N ASP A 144 -6.97 7.53 2.71
CA ASP A 144 -8.39 7.69 2.50
C ASP A 144 -8.64 8.29 1.11
N LYS A 145 -9.17 7.47 0.21
CA LYS A 145 -9.48 7.91 -1.14
C LYS A 145 -10.64 8.91 -1.19
N ALA A 146 -11.55 8.87 -0.23
CA ALA A 146 -12.69 9.79 -0.15
C ALA A 146 -12.31 11.15 0.43
N ASN A 147 -11.26 11.20 1.27
CA ASN A 147 -10.80 12.40 1.97
C ASN A 147 -9.26 12.45 2.00
N PRO A 148 -8.63 13.63 2.10
CA PRO A 148 -7.18 13.74 2.06
C PRO A 148 -6.53 13.37 3.40
N ARG A 149 -6.61 12.11 3.79
CA ARG A 149 -6.10 11.61 5.08
C ARG A 149 -5.17 10.41 4.88
N VAL A 150 -4.19 10.30 5.76
CA VAL A 150 -3.36 9.11 5.91
C VAL A 150 -3.35 8.66 7.38
N ALA A 151 -3.42 7.37 7.60
CA ALA A 151 -3.37 6.76 8.92
C ALA A 151 -2.07 6.00 9.15
N VAL A 152 -1.61 6.01 10.40
CA VAL A 152 -0.52 5.19 10.92
C VAL A 152 -1.11 4.12 11.85
N ILE A 153 -0.87 2.87 11.55
CA ILE A 153 -1.32 1.70 12.31
C ILE A 153 -0.11 0.99 12.90
N ASP A 154 -0.12 0.73 14.20
CA ASP A 154 0.91 -0.05 14.89
C ASP A 154 0.60 -1.55 14.77
N LEU A 155 1.47 -2.30 14.12
CA LEU A 155 1.28 -3.75 13.90
C LEU A 155 1.56 -4.61 15.13
N LYS A 156 2.08 -4.04 16.22
CA LYS A 156 2.21 -4.77 17.49
C LYS A 156 0.88 -4.88 18.23
N THR A 157 0.00 -3.89 18.02
CA THR A 157 -1.32 -3.82 18.66
C THR A 157 -2.48 -3.95 17.68
N PHE A 158 -2.22 -3.77 16.38
CA PHE A 158 -3.24 -3.65 15.33
C PHE A 158 -4.22 -2.50 15.61
N GLU A 159 -3.70 -1.36 15.98
CA GLU A 159 -4.49 -0.17 16.31
C GLU A 159 -4.04 1.03 15.49
N THR A 160 -4.99 1.84 15.06
CA THR A 160 -4.74 3.15 14.47
C THR A 160 -4.18 4.09 15.54
N LYS A 161 -3.00 4.65 15.31
CA LYS A 161 -2.28 5.48 16.28
C LYS A 161 -2.18 6.94 15.89
N GLN A 162 -2.44 7.27 14.64
CA GLN A 162 -2.47 8.65 14.13
C GLN A 162 -3.25 8.70 12.82
N ILE A 163 -3.96 9.79 12.62
CA ILE A 163 -4.50 10.21 11.33
C ILE A 163 -4.03 11.64 11.09
N VAL A 164 -3.47 11.90 9.92
CA VAL A 164 -3.12 13.24 9.48
C VAL A 164 -3.95 13.63 8.26
N VAL A 165 -4.22 14.92 8.11
CA VAL A 165 -4.99 15.48 7.00
C VAL A 165 -4.08 16.28 6.10
N ASN A 166 -4.17 16.07 4.80
CA ASN A 166 -3.46 16.91 3.83
C ASN A 166 -4.24 18.22 3.64
N PRO A 167 -3.65 19.37 3.99
CA PRO A 167 -4.37 20.64 3.93
C PRO A 167 -4.44 21.23 2.50
N LEU A 168 -3.83 20.58 1.51
CA LEU A 168 -3.73 21.09 0.13
C LEU A 168 -4.77 20.46 -0.81
N PHE A 169 -5.21 19.23 -0.55
CA PHE A 169 -6.02 18.46 -1.47
C PHE A 169 -7.36 18.02 -0.87
N LYS A 170 -8.19 17.41 -1.69
CA LYS A 170 -9.53 16.95 -1.31
C LYS A 170 -9.66 15.42 -1.33
N SER A 171 -8.70 14.73 -1.95
CA SER A 171 -8.69 13.29 -2.08
C SER A 171 -7.25 12.83 -2.31
N GLU A 172 -6.89 11.71 -1.71
CA GLU A 172 -5.62 11.04 -1.91
C GLU A 172 -5.88 9.66 -2.54
N HIS A 173 -5.06 9.24 -3.49
CA HIS A 173 -5.23 7.94 -4.13
C HIS A 173 -3.90 7.21 -4.37
N GLY A 174 -2.87 7.95 -4.70
CA GLY A 174 -1.60 7.42 -5.21
C GLY A 174 -0.69 6.76 -4.19
N GLY A 175 -1.23 6.04 -3.29
CA GLY A 175 -0.41 5.26 -2.36
C GLY A 175 -0.70 5.58 -0.93
N THR A 176 -0.06 4.85 -0.08
CA THR A 176 0.84 5.21 0.97
C THR A 176 2.15 4.45 0.78
N PHE A 177 2.77 4.52 -0.39
CA PHE A 177 4.06 3.86 -0.64
C PHE A 177 5.17 4.46 0.23
N VAL A 178 6.18 3.66 0.56
CA VAL A 178 7.23 4.09 1.49
C VAL A 178 8.60 4.09 0.83
N THR A 179 9.47 4.98 1.26
CA THR A 179 10.89 4.89 0.93
C THR A 179 11.54 3.70 1.64
N PRO A 180 12.65 3.13 1.14
CA PRO A 180 13.20 1.84 1.59
C PRO A 180 13.54 1.70 3.08
N ASN A 181 13.64 2.80 3.81
CA ASN A 181 13.79 2.81 5.27
C ASN A 181 12.63 3.51 5.98
N THR A 182 11.54 3.72 5.25
CA THR A 182 10.36 4.45 5.73
C THR A 182 10.71 5.85 6.25
N GLU A 183 11.64 6.53 5.56
CA GLU A 183 11.94 7.94 5.86
C GLU A 183 10.75 8.82 5.54
N TYR A 184 10.04 8.46 4.46
CA TYR A 184 8.83 9.13 3.97
C TYR A 184 7.76 8.13 3.57
N ILE A 185 6.52 8.52 3.78
CA ILE A 185 5.32 7.93 3.20
C ILE A 185 4.93 8.83 2.05
N ILE A 186 4.70 8.27 0.87
CA ILE A 186 4.42 9.02 -0.37
C ILE A 186 2.93 8.89 -0.69
N GLU A 187 2.28 10.02 -0.89
CA GLU A 187 0.89 10.11 -1.33
C GLU A 187 0.74 11.04 -2.53
N ALA A 188 -0.13 10.69 -3.45
CA ALA A 188 -0.46 11.53 -4.60
C ALA A 188 -1.93 11.96 -4.60
N ALA A 189 -2.16 13.22 -4.87
CA ALA A 189 -3.50 13.80 -4.97
C ALA A 189 -4.22 13.25 -6.21
N GLN A 190 -5.33 12.54 -6.04
CA GLN A 190 -6.07 11.99 -7.17
C GLN A 190 -6.60 13.09 -8.09
N TYR A 191 -7.12 14.15 -7.53
CA TYR A 191 -7.67 15.25 -8.31
C TYR A 191 -6.92 16.54 -8.03
N PRO A 192 -6.58 17.32 -9.07
CA PRO A 192 -6.01 18.63 -8.88
C PRO A 192 -7.00 19.52 -8.12
N ALA A 193 -6.49 20.33 -7.24
CA ALA A 193 -7.27 21.25 -6.43
C ALA A 193 -6.71 22.66 -6.45
N PRO A 194 -7.54 23.69 -6.26
CA PRO A 194 -7.04 25.00 -5.88
C PRO A 194 -6.54 24.91 -4.44
N TYR A 195 -5.34 25.38 -4.19
CA TYR A 195 -4.77 25.31 -2.84
C TYR A 195 -5.60 26.11 -1.84
N ALA A 196 -5.45 25.77 -0.57
CA ALA A 196 -6.14 26.42 0.54
C ALA A 196 -7.65 26.15 0.62
N ASN A 197 -8.12 25.05 0.05
CA ASN A 197 -9.53 24.67 0.03
C ASN A 197 -10.47 25.72 -0.59
N GLU A 198 -9.92 26.64 -1.39
CA GLU A 198 -10.68 27.65 -2.11
C GLU A 198 -11.18 27.10 -3.43
N TYR A 199 -12.48 26.99 -3.60
CA TYR A 199 -13.06 26.66 -4.90
C TYR A 199 -12.84 27.81 -5.88
N GLN A 200 -12.34 27.45 -7.06
CA GLN A 200 -12.10 28.40 -8.15
C GLN A 200 -12.98 28.04 -9.36
N PRO A 201 -13.41 29.02 -10.17
CA PRO A 201 -14.08 28.73 -11.42
C PRO A 201 -13.21 27.86 -12.33
N LEU A 202 -13.82 26.92 -13.04
CA LEU A 202 -13.12 26.04 -13.98
C LEU A 202 -12.42 26.80 -15.11
N ASP A 203 -12.88 28.00 -15.45
CA ASP A 203 -12.19 28.88 -16.42
C ASP A 203 -10.75 29.23 -15.99
N ASN A 204 -10.47 29.18 -14.69
CA ASN A 204 -9.17 29.44 -14.12
C ASN A 204 -8.38 28.14 -13.81
N PHE A 205 -8.83 26.98 -14.33
CA PHE A 205 -8.26 25.68 -13.98
C PHE A 205 -6.75 25.63 -14.17
N LEU A 206 -6.26 25.95 -15.36
CA LEU A 206 -4.83 25.90 -15.67
C LEU A 206 -3.97 26.83 -14.82
N GLU A 207 -4.56 27.91 -14.30
CA GLU A 207 -3.85 28.89 -13.46
C GLU A 207 -3.92 28.55 -11.98
N LYS A 208 -5.04 28.00 -11.52
CA LYS A 208 -5.37 27.88 -10.08
C LYS A 208 -5.33 26.46 -9.55
N TYR A 209 -5.57 25.45 -10.39
CA TYR A 209 -5.57 24.06 -9.95
C TYR A 209 -4.17 23.46 -10.10
N ARG A 210 -3.77 22.64 -9.15
CA ARG A 210 -2.50 21.92 -9.16
C ARG A 210 -2.70 20.51 -8.60
N GLY A 211 -1.93 19.58 -9.12
CA GLY A 211 -1.68 18.29 -8.52
C GLY A 211 -0.53 18.36 -7.51
N GLY A 212 -0.26 17.26 -6.86
CA GLY A 212 0.87 17.20 -5.94
C GLY A 212 1.18 15.78 -5.48
N VAL A 213 2.42 15.59 -5.10
CA VAL A 213 2.90 14.38 -4.43
C VAL A 213 3.45 14.81 -3.08
N THR A 214 2.87 14.27 -2.02
CA THR A 214 3.21 14.58 -0.63
C THR A 214 4.15 13.54 -0.07
N TYR A 215 5.18 13.99 0.60
CA TYR A 215 6.17 13.20 1.31
C TYR A 215 6.00 13.45 2.81
N TRP A 216 5.30 12.53 3.47
CA TRP A 216 5.07 12.56 4.90
C TRP A 216 6.28 12.01 5.63
N LYS A 217 7.01 12.85 6.34
CA LYS A 217 8.17 12.43 7.14
C LYS A 217 7.73 11.51 8.26
N PHE A 218 8.27 10.29 8.31
CA PHE A 218 7.97 9.36 9.38
C PHE A 218 9.10 9.30 10.40
N ASP A 219 8.80 9.61 11.64
CA ASP A 219 9.73 9.46 12.76
C ASP A 219 9.36 8.22 13.60
N ARG A 220 10.16 7.17 13.47
CA ARG A 220 9.99 5.92 14.23
C ARG A 220 10.18 6.10 15.73
N ASN A 221 10.84 7.17 16.17
CA ASN A 221 11.14 7.47 17.55
C ASN A 221 10.34 8.66 18.10
N ALA A 222 9.23 9.01 17.46
CA ALA A 222 8.41 10.16 17.85
C ALA A 222 7.96 10.08 19.31
N LYS A 223 7.60 8.88 19.80
CA LYS A 223 7.34 8.65 21.22
C LYS A 223 8.15 7.46 21.73
N LEU A 224 8.76 7.60 22.87
CA LEU A 224 9.63 6.60 23.50
C LEU A 224 9.21 6.36 24.93
N SER A 225 9.22 5.11 25.36
CA SER A 225 8.97 4.74 26.76
C SER A 225 9.82 3.55 27.20
N LEU A 226 9.91 3.32 28.50
CA LEU A 226 10.54 2.13 29.07
C LEU A 226 9.50 1.25 29.75
N THR A 227 9.63 -0.05 29.54
CA THR A 227 8.90 -1.08 30.29
C THR A 227 9.83 -1.74 31.31
N ARG A 228 9.27 -2.45 32.29
CA ARG A 228 10.06 -3.28 33.20
C ARG A 228 10.91 -4.32 32.46
N LYS A 229 10.40 -4.84 31.32
CA LYS A 229 11.12 -5.78 30.45
C LYS A 229 12.28 -5.09 29.74
N SER A 230 12.09 -3.87 29.26
CA SER A 230 13.16 -3.03 28.68
C SER A 230 14.32 -2.83 29.67
N ILE A 231 14.01 -2.43 30.89
CA ILE A 231 15.02 -2.19 31.93
C ILE A 231 15.79 -3.47 32.27
N LYS A 232 15.11 -4.64 32.30
CA LYS A 232 15.81 -5.94 32.51
C LYS A 232 16.80 -6.24 31.38
N LYS A 233 16.42 -5.95 30.11
CA LYS A 233 17.31 -6.12 28.95
C LYS A 233 18.49 -5.17 29.00
N LEU A 234 18.25 -3.89 29.27
CA LEU A 234 19.30 -2.86 29.44
C LEU A 234 20.33 -3.28 30.49
N LYS A 235 19.88 -3.78 31.65
CA LYS A 235 20.77 -4.29 32.71
C LYS A 235 21.65 -5.44 32.23
N LYS A 236 21.10 -6.36 31.43
CA LYS A 236 21.88 -7.49 30.85
C LYS A 236 22.95 -7.01 29.88
N GLU A 237 22.73 -5.90 29.18
CA GLU A 237 23.70 -5.28 28.26
C GLU A 237 24.61 -4.25 28.96
N GLY A 238 24.68 -4.26 30.28
CA GLY A 238 25.62 -3.45 31.07
C GLY A 238 25.24 -1.97 31.23
N VAL A 239 24.02 -1.59 30.86
CA VAL A 239 23.54 -0.21 31.06
C VAL A 239 23.22 0.03 32.54
N PRO A 240 23.68 1.13 33.15
CA PRO A 240 23.25 1.53 34.50
C PRO A 240 21.72 1.68 34.53
N THR A 241 21.05 1.00 35.48
CA THR A 241 19.58 1.01 35.54
C THR A 241 19.02 1.59 36.84
N LYS A 242 19.88 2.12 37.70
CA LYS A 242 19.45 2.72 38.97
C LYS A 242 18.54 3.91 38.70
N GLY A 243 17.32 3.87 39.22
CA GLY A 243 16.33 4.94 39.04
C GLY A 243 15.46 4.86 37.79
N LEU A 244 15.78 4.04 36.78
CA LEU A 244 14.99 3.92 35.56
C LEU A 244 13.58 3.38 35.82
N ASN A 245 13.34 2.63 36.89
CA ASN A 245 11.99 2.19 37.26
C ASN A 245 11.00 3.36 37.48
N LYS A 246 11.49 4.57 37.80
CA LYS A 246 10.65 5.76 37.91
C LYS A 246 10.18 6.32 36.57
N LEU A 247 10.80 5.89 35.48
CA LEU A 247 10.45 6.25 34.09
C LEU A 247 9.59 5.21 33.40
N THR A 248 9.27 4.09 34.06
CA THR A 248 8.49 3.01 33.47
C THR A 248 7.10 3.50 33.06
N TYR A 249 6.72 3.23 31.82
CA TYR A 249 5.45 3.62 31.20
C TYR A 249 5.23 5.15 31.09
N LYS A 250 6.26 5.97 31.29
CA LYS A 250 6.21 7.38 30.91
C LYS A 250 6.60 7.50 29.45
N GLU A 251 5.83 8.26 28.70
CA GLU A 251 6.13 8.59 27.31
C GLU A 251 6.98 9.87 27.24
N PHE A 252 7.89 9.89 26.28
CA PHE A 252 8.78 11.01 26.00
C PHE A 252 8.72 11.32 24.52
N GLU A 253 8.51 12.58 24.19
CA GLU A 253 8.43 13.06 22.81
C GLU A 253 9.84 13.17 22.21
N GLY A 254 10.15 12.22 21.31
CA GLY A 254 11.41 12.16 20.61
C GLY A 254 12.62 11.66 21.40
N THR A 255 13.69 11.44 20.69
CA THR A 255 14.93 10.88 21.22
C THR A 255 15.58 11.78 22.26
N GLU A 256 15.57 13.10 22.05
CA GLU A 256 16.25 14.05 22.95
C GLU A 256 15.61 14.07 24.33
N ALA A 257 14.28 14.22 24.40
CA ALA A 257 13.55 14.22 25.66
C ALA A 257 13.70 12.89 26.41
N PHE A 258 13.68 11.77 25.68
CA PHE A 258 13.89 10.45 26.27
C PHE A 258 15.29 10.30 26.86
N ILE A 259 16.34 10.65 26.10
CA ILE A 259 17.74 10.56 26.58
C ILE A 259 18.01 11.52 27.71
N ALA A 260 17.44 12.72 27.69
CA ALA A 260 17.54 13.69 28.81
C ALA A 260 16.91 13.11 30.09
N ALA A 261 15.71 12.58 30.02
CA ALA A 261 15.02 11.96 31.16
C ALA A 261 15.78 10.74 31.73
N VAL A 262 16.34 9.90 30.84
CA VAL A 262 17.22 8.80 31.25
C VAL A 262 18.49 9.36 31.91
N GLY A 263 19.10 10.41 31.35
CA GLY A 263 20.30 11.08 31.87
C GLY A 263 20.13 11.63 33.26
N GLU A 264 18.96 12.14 33.61
CA GLU A 264 18.63 12.55 35.00
C GLU A 264 18.71 11.40 36.02
N LYS A 265 18.58 10.14 35.56
CA LYS A 265 18.59 8.96 36.45
C LYS A 265 19.93 8.25 36.51
N ILE A 266 20.65 8.17 35.38
CA ILE A 266 21.92 7.42 35.28
C ILE A 266 23.14 8.30 35.00
N GLY A 267 22.96 9.62 34.81
CA GLY A 267 23.98 10.57 34.38
C GLY A 267 23.93 10.82 32.87
N SER A 268 24.03 12.10 32.46
CA SER A 268 23.91 12.52 31.04
C SER A 268 25.00 11.92 30.18
N SER A 269 26.23 11.77 30.68
CA SER A 269 27.35 11.11 29.99
C SER A 269 27.05 9.64 29.71
N GLU A 270 26.54 8.92 30.71
CA GLU A 270 26.18 7.51 30.57
C GLU A 270 24.98 7.33 29.63
N ALA A 271 23.97 8.19 29.69
CA ALA A 271 22.84 8.13 28.76
C ALA A 271 23.28 8.33 27.30
N LYS A 272 24.18 9.25 27.01
CA LYS A 272 24.77 9.45 25.69
C LYS A 272 25.61 8.25 25.24
N LYS A 273 26.46 7.73 26.12
CA LYS A 273 27.29 6.55 25.86
C LYS A 273 26.44 5.33 25.45
N TYR A 274 25.33 5.12 26.14
CA TYR A 274 24.44 3.98 25.89
C TYR A 274 23.22 4.32 25.02
N GLN A 275 23.18 5.48 24.37
CA GLN A 275 22.02 5.95 23.60
C GLN A 275 21.52 4.89 22.61
N LYS A 276 22.41 4.28 21.82
CA LYS A 276 22.03 3.24 20.84
C LYS A 276 21.37 2.03 21.52
N THR A 277 21.89 1.60 22.66
CA THR A 277 21.35 0.47 23.44
C THR A 277 20.02 0.84 24.10
N LEU A 278 19.89 2.06 24.62
CA LEU A 278 18.64 2.58 25.17
C LEU A 278 17.54 2.60 24.12
N LEU A 279 17.81 3.16 22.94
CA LEU A 279 16.85 3.20 21.82
C LEU A 279 16.51 1.81 21.28
N LYS A 280 17.44 0.86 21.27
CA LYS A 280 17.20 -0.53 20.88
C LYS A 280 16.16 -1.22 21.77
N HIS A 281 16.13 -0.89 23.06
CA HIS A 281 15.25 -1.54 24.04
C HIS A 281 14.07 -0.67 24.51
N ALA A 282 14.01 0.59 24.10
CA ALA A 282 12.83 1.42 24.32
C ALA A 282 11.62 0.86 23.56
N THR A 283 10.44 1.03 24.13
CA THR A 283 9.20 0.91 23.37
C THR A 283 9.07 2.17 22.52
N LYS A 284 8.83 2.01 21.26
CA LYS A 284 8.75 3.07 20.27
C LYS A 284 7.33 3.17 19.74
N GLN A 285 6.89 4.37 19.49
CA GLN A 285 5.70 4.66 18.73
C GLN A 285 6.05 5.69 17.65
N GLY A 286 5.97 5.23 16.39
CA GLY A 286 6.22 6.08 15.23
C GLY A 286 5.06 7.03 14.97
N ARG A 287 5.38 8.19 14.38
CA ARG A 287 4.41 9.22 13.98
C ARG A 287 4.86 9.90 12.69
N ILE A 288 3.90 10.40 11.95
CA ILE A 288 4.15 11.37 10.89
C ILE A 288 4.50 12.71 11.56
N ALA A 289 5.66 13.25 11.21
CA ALA A 289 6.12 14.56 11.63
C ALA A 289 5.68 15.61 10.59
N THR A 290 4.49 16.16 10.74
CA THR A 290 3.88 17.06 9.75
C THR A 290 4.72 18.29 9.45
N GLU A 291 5.39 18.85 10.46
CA GLU A 291 6.28 20.01 10.33
C GLU A 291 7.56 19.72 9.51
N GLN A 292 7.89 18.46 9.30
CA GLN A 292 9.04 18.01 8.52
C GLN A 292 8.61 17.38 7.19
N SER A 293 7.32 17.44 6.89
CA SER A 293 6.69 16.93 5.67
C SER A 293 6.55 18.04 4.63
N PHE A 294 6.53 17.65 3.37
CA PHE A 294 6.38 18.59 2.26
C PHE A 294 5.63 17.96 1.09
N THR A 295 5.03 18.80 0.26
CA THR A 295 4.44 18.42 -1.01
C THR A 295 5.27 19.00 -2.15
N VAL A 296 5.52 18.19 -3.18
CA VAL A 296 6.04 18.66 -4.47
C VAL A 296 4.85 19.02 -5.34
N GLU A 297 4.82 20.27 -5.79
CA GLU A 297 3.80 20.77 -6.71
C GLU A 297 3.89 20.07 -8.07
N MET A 298 2.75 19.66 -8.61
CA MET A 298 2.62 19.03 -9.92
C MET A 298 1.69 19.84 -10.82
N PRO A 299 1.76 19.67 -12.14
CA PRO A 299 0.75 20.20 -13.04
C PRO A 299 -0.66 19.81 -12.63
N PRO A 300 -1.70 20.45 -13.15
CA PRO A 300 -3.09 20.09 -12.84
C PRO A 300 -3.51 18.76 -13.50
N TYR A 301 -2.66 17.75 -13.39
CA TYR A 301 -2.92 16.39 -13.82
C TYR A 301 -3.51 15.59 -12.66
N MET A 302 -4.38 14.64 -12.98
CA MET A 302 -4.87 13.67 -12.02
C MET A 302 -3.72 12.71 -11.68
N GLN A 303 -3.23 12.75 -10.45
CA GLN A 303 -2.20 11.83 -9.99
C GLN A 303 -2.84 10.48 -9.62
N ASP A 304 -2.11 9.39 -9.84
CA ASP A 304 -2.56 8.05 -9.49
C ASP A 304 -1.48 7.35 -8.64
N VAL A 305 -1.16 6.11 -8.92
CA VAL A 305 -0.26 5.29 -8.11
C VAL A 305 1.17 5.82 -8.10
N SER A 306 1.78 5.84 -6.92
CA SER A 306 3.20 6.13 -6.71
C SER A 306 3.99 4.86 -6.40
N ASP A 307 5.30 4.91 -6.51
CA ASP A 307 6.23 3.95 -5.94
C ASP A 307 7.57 4.62 -5.62
N ALA A 308 8.31 4.05 -4.69
CA ALA A 308 9.62 4.54 -4.27
C ALA A 308 10.75 3.65 -4.79
N GLY A 309 11.76 4.27 -5.37
CA GLY A 309 12.96 3.59 -5.84
C GLY A 309 13.73 2.93 -4.71
N LYS A 310 14.15 1.69 -4.97
CA LYS A 310 15.00 0.86 -4.10
C LYS A 310 16.33 0.61 -4.81
N GLY A 311 17.35 0.19 -4.09
CA GLY A 311 18.62 -0.19 -4.71
C GLY A 311 19.18 0.85 -5.69
N PHE A 312 19.15 0.54 -7.00
CA PHE A 312 19.71 1.40 -8.05
C PHE A 312 19.02 2.76 -8.17
N SER A 313 17.71 2.81 -7.98
CA SER A 313 16.91 4.05 -8.06
C SER A 313 16.61 4.67 -6.69
N GLU A 314 17.29 4.26 -5.62
CA GLU A 314 17.10 4.83 -4.30
C GLU A 314 17.27 6.35 -4.31
N GLY A 315 16.33 7.06 -3.69
CA GLY A 315 16.28 8.53 -3.71
C GLY A 315 15.37 9.11 -4.77
N TRP A 316 14.79 8.26 -5.61
CA TRP A 316 13.80 8.62 -6.60
C TRP A 316 12.45 7.98 -6.28
N SER A 317 11.39 8.56 -6.79
CA SER A 317 10.04 8.00 -6.78
C SER A 317 9.38 8.26 -8.12
N VAL A 318 8.35 7.50 -8.42
CA VAL A 318 7.54 7.63 -9.61
C VAL A 318 6.07 7.79 -9.22
N THR A 319 5.29 8.48 -10.06
CA THR A 319 3.85 8.64 -9.86
C THR A 319 3.17 8.72 -11.22
N ASN A 320 2.19 7.87 -11.45
CA ASN A 320 1.37 7.94 -12.66
C ASN A 320 0.56 9.23 -12.69
N SER A 321 0.27 9.75 -13.88
CA SER A 321 -0.69 10.83 -14.04
C SER A 321 -1.47 10.77 -15.34
N VAL A 322 -2.74 11.11 -15.26
CA VAL A 322 -3.61 11.33 -16.40
C VAL A 322 -3.65 12.83 -16.71
N ASN A 323 -3.46 13.20 -17.96
CA ASN A 323 -3.50 14.59 -18.37
C ASN A 323 -4.92 15.17 -18.25
N THR A 324 -5.15 15.88 -17.16
CA THR A 324 -6.48 16.38 -16.80
C THR A 324 -6.93 17.62 -17.57
N GLU A 325 -6.09 18.20 -18.42
CA GLU A 325 -6.58 19.22 -19.37
C GLU A 325 -7.78 18.72 -20.16
N LEU A 326 -7.84 17.43 -20.40
CA LEU A 326 -8.91 16.79 -21.12
C LEU A 326 -10.23 16.74 -20.35
N TYR A 327 -10.19 16.68 -19.03
CA TYR A 327 -11.38 16.73 -18.22
C TYR A 327 -12.19 17.99 -18.45
N ILE A 328 -11.49 19.05 -18.63
CA ILE A 328 -12.05 20.37 -18.70
C ILE A 328 -12.01 20.87 -20.14
N GLY A 329 -11.82 19.95 -21.06
CA GLY A 329 -11.60 20.19 -22.47
C GLY A 329 -12.52 21.19 -23.15
N GLY A 330 -12.37 22.42 -22.89
CA GLY A 330 -13.19 23.54 -23.30
C GLY A 330 -13.30 24.61 -22.24
N TYR A 331 -12.94 24.32 -21.01
CA TYR A 331 -12.96 25.31 -19.93
C TYR A 331 -11.60 25.95 -19.70
N GLY A 332 -10.51 25.30 -20.07
CA GLY A 332 -9.17 25.88 -20.00
C GLY A 332 -8.88 26.80 -21.18
N LYS A 333 -8.31 27.96 -20.90
CA LYS A 333 -7.94 28.93 -21.95
C LYS A 333 -6.78 28.48 -22.85
N GLY A 334 -6.05 27.45 -22.46
CA GLY A 334 -4.80 27.06 -23.09
C GLY A 334 -4.91 26.07 -24.25
N ASN A 335 -5.90 25.19 -24.27
CA ASN A 335 -5.96 24.10 -25.25
C ASN A 335 -7.23 24.08 -26.08
N THR A 336 -7.18 24.72 -27.23
CA THR A 336 -8.29 24.75 -28.20
C THR A 336 -8.53 23.40 -28.90
N LYS A 337 -7.57 22.47 -28.85
CA LYS A 337 -7.69 21.14 -29.47
C LYS A 337 -8.77 20.28 -28.82
N TRP A 338 -9.13 20.57 -27.59
CA TRP A 338 -9.93 19.70 -26.75
C TRP A 338 -11.32 20.25 -26.42
N LYS A 339 -11.72 21.30 -27.06
CA LYS A 339 -13.10 21.81 -26.95
C LYS A 339 -14.10 20.72 -27.28
N ASN A 340 -15.17 20.64 -26.49
CA ASN A 340 -16.28 19.69 -26.67
C ASN A 340 -15.98 18.21 -26.36
N ARG A 341 -14.95 17.91 -25.59
CA ARG A 341 -14.73 16.54 -25.12
C ARG A 341 -15.51 16.24 -23.86
N LEU A 342 -15.94 14.99 -23.78
CA LEU A 342 -16.52 14.46 -22.56
C LEU A 342 -15.44 14.38 -21.48
N ALA A 343 -15.80 14.80 -20.27
CA ALA A 343 -14.96 14.72 -19.08
C ALA A 343 -14.93 13.29 -18.50
N TYR A 344 -14.66 12.28 -19.33
CA TYR A 344 -14.50 10.89 -18.91
C TYR A 344 -13.05 10.45 -19.08
N GLU A 345 -12.61 9.58 -18.18
CA GLU A 345 -11.29 8.99 -18.25
C GLU A 345 -11.01 8.38 -19.65
N ALA A 346 -11.96 7.61 -20.18
CA ALA A 346 -11.85 7.07 -21.55
C ALA A 346 -11.73 8.13 -22.65
N GLY A 347 -12.43 9.26 -22.51
CA GLY A 347 -12.33 10.38 -23.43
C GLY A 347 -11.02 11.14 -23.30
N MET A 348 -10.46 11.20 -22.10
CA MET A 348 -9.20 11.87 -21.80
C MET A 348 -8.02 11.14 -22.42
N SER A 349 -7.91 9.87 -22.18
CA SER A 349 -6.79 9.04 -22.63
C SER A 349 -6.79 8.76 -24.14
N ALA A 350 -7.82 9.17 -24.88
CA ALA A 350 -7.96 8.81 -26.28
C ALA A 350 -6.93 9.43 -27.22
N LYS A 351 -6.42 10.63 -26.93
CA LYS A 351 -5.57 11.38 -27.87
C LYS A 351 -4.36 12.09 -27.24
N ASP A 352 -4.34 12.26 -25.93
CA ASP A 352 -3.21 12.86 -25.25
C ASP A 352 -2.22 11.82 -24.74
N THR A 353 -1.09 12.31 -24.32
CA THR A 353 -0.06 11.51 -23.68
C THR A 353 -0.23 11.63 -22.18
N ASP A 354 -0.39 10.49 -21.54
CA ASP A 354 -0.30 10.38 -20.09
C ASP A 354 1.16 10.24 -19.68
N TYR A 355 1.48 10.61 -18.44
CA TYR A 355 2.86 10.69 -17.99
C TYR A 355 3.06 10.02 -16.64
N MET A 356 4.21 9.37 -16.50
CA MET A 356 4.81 9.08 -15.22
C MET A 356 5.67 10.27 -14.80
N HIS A 357 5.41 10.86 -13.65
CA HIS A 357 6.30 11.81 -13.01
C HIS A 357 7.46 11.05 -12.36
N ILE A 358 8.67 11.53 -12.57
CA ILE A 358 9.90 11.00 -11.97
C ILE A 358 10.44 12.08 -11.05
N VAL A 359 10.48 11.79 -9.76
CA VAL A 359 10.82 12.76 -8.70
C VAL A 359 12.05 12.31 -7.94
N ASN A 360 13.08 13.14 -7.86
CA ASN A 360 14.17 12.95 -6.92
C ASN A 360 13.76 13.47 -5.54
N TRP A 361 13.23 12.59 -4.68
CA TRP A 361 12.76 12.99 -3.36
C TRP A 361 13.90 13.40 -2.41
N LYS A 362 15.13 12.89 -2.58
CA LYS A 362 16.30 13.34 -1.81
C LYS A 362 16.69 14.77 -2.18
N ALA A 363 16.53 15.16 -3.45
CA ALA A 363 16.71 16.55 -3.86
C ALA A 363 15.58 17.44 -3.32
N ALA A 364 14.33 16.97 -3.35
CA ALA A 364 13.20 17.68 -2.73
C ALA A 364 13.42 17.89 -1.22
N GLU A 365 13.91 16.90 -0.50
CA GLU A 365 14.27 17.04 0.93
C GLU A 365 15.36 18.11 1.14
N LYS A 366 16.35 18.19 0.25
CA LYS A 366 17.39 19.24 0.31
C LYS A 366 16.81 20.63 0.07
N LEU A 367 15.91 20.77 -0.91
CA LEU A 367 15.19 22.01 -1.16
C LEU A 367 14.34 22.43 0.05
N PHE A 368 13.62 21.51 0.63
CA PHE A 368 12.86 21.74 1.85
C PHE A 368 13.76 22.24 3.00
N LYS A 369 14.87 21.56 3.29
CA LYS A 369 15.84 21.96 4.32
C LYS A 369 16.51 23.30 4.02
N ALA A 370 16.64 23.68 2.76
CA ALA A 370 17.15 24.98 2.32
C ALA A 370 16.09 26.10 2.34
N GLY A 371 14.85 25.82 2.76
CA GLY A 371 13.76 26.79 2.78
C GLY A 371 13.20 27.15 1.40
N LYS A 372 13.46 26.33 0.37
CA LYS A 372 12.99 26.52 -1.00
C LYS A 372 11.55 26.03 -1.20
N PHE A 373 10.66 26.51 -0.34
CA PHE A 373 9.23 26.20 -0.36
C PHE A 373 8.40 27.41 0.04
N ARG A 374 7.13 27.38 -0.26
CA ARG A 374 6.12 28.31 0.30
C ARG A 374 5.20 27.55 1.27
N LYS A 375 4.70 28.22 2.28
CA LYS A 375 3.67 27.64 3.15
C LYS A 375 2.28 27.93 2.58
N VAL A 376 1.49 26.85 2.47
CA VAL A 376 0.08 26.92 2.09
C VAL A 376 -0.71 26.15 3.15
N ASN A 377 -1.64 26.80 3.82
CA ASN A 377 -2.37 26.25 4.96
C ASN A 377 -1.45 25.63 6.04
N GLY A 378 -0.30 26.25 6.27
CA GLY A 378 0.69 25.76 7.23
C GLY A 378 1.60 24.64 6.72
N HIS A 379 1.29 24.02 5.60
CA HIS A 379 2.08 22.95 4.98
C HIS A 379 3.11 23.47 3.99
N ALA A 380 4.26 22.83 3.88
CA ALA A 380 5.33 23.22 2.96
C ALA A 380 5.04 22.69 1.55
N LEU A 381 5.03 23.59 0.57
CA LEU A 381 4.84 23.29 -0.84
C LEU A 381 6.09 23.72 -1.62
N ILE A 382 6.79 22.75 -2.21
CA ILE A 382 7.94 23.00 -3.08
C ILE A 382 7.41 23.27 -4.50
N PRO A 383 7.63 24.46 -5.08
CA PRO A 383 7.16 24.76 -6.42
C PRO A 383 7.81 23.87 -7.49
N MET A 384 7.08 23.53 -8.54
CA MET A 384 7.61 22.80 -9.72
C MET A 384 8.91 23.43 -10.24
N LYS A 385 8.97 24.77 -10.31
CA LYS A 385 10.14 25.50 -10.76
C LYS A 385 11.41 25.13 -9.99
N GLU A 386 11.35 25.09 -8.66
CA GLU A 386 12.50 24.74 -7.80
C GLU A 386 12.95 23.28 -8.06
N MET A 387 12.00 22.38 -8.30
CA MET A 387 12.29 20.98 -8.61
C MET A 387 12.95 20.82 -10.00
N VAL A 388 12.46 21.54 -11.00
CA VAL A 388 13.02 21.53 -12.36
C VAL A 388 14.43 22.13 -12.36
N GLU A 389 14.64 23.28 -11.71
CA GLU A 389 15.94 23.92 -11.58
C GLU A 389 16.97 23.03 -10.85
N ALA A 390 16.50 22.21 -9.92
CA ALA A 390 17.32 21.21 -9.22
C ALA A 390 17.56 19.92 -10.02
N ASN A 391 17.07 19.78 -11.25
CA ASN A 391 17.05 18.55 -12.04
C ASN A 391 16.42 17.37 -11.26
N ALA A 392 15.30 17.62 -10.62
CA ALA A 392 14.66 16.68 -9.72
C ALA A 392 13.21 16.29 -10.08
N LEU A 393 12.69 16.80 -11.21
CA LEU A 393 11.33 16.51 -11.70
C LEU A 393 11.35 16.37 -13.22
N PHE A 394 10.82 15.24 -13.71
CA PHE A 394 10.73 14.89 -15.13
C PHE A 394 9.43 14.18 -15.43
N LEU A 395 9.02 14.24 -16.70
CA LEU A 395 7.89 13.48 -17.24
C LEU A 395 8.40 12.41 -18.21
N LEU A 396 7.79 11.23 -18.17
CA LEU A 396 8.03 10.15 -19.12
C LEU A 396 6.68 9.63 -19.63
N PRO A 397 6.43 9.58 -20.95
CA PRO A 397 5.18 9.08 -21.51
C PRO A 397 4.90 7.64 -21.07
N GLU A 398 3.64 7.33 -20.84
CA GLU A 398 3.19 5.99 -20.43
C GLU A 398 1.90 5.54 -21.10
N PRO A 399 1.49 4.25 -20.92
CA PRO A 399 0.26 3.73 -21.48
C PRO A 399 -0.98 4.50 -21.04
N LYS A 400 -2.03 4.47 -21.85
CA LYS A 400 -3.24 5.27 -21.62
C LYS A 400 -4.04 4.87 -20.39
N SER A 401 -4.52 5.89 -19.68
CA SER A 401 -5.20 5.72 -18.39
C SER A 401 -4.31 4.96 -17.42
N PRO A 402 -3.14 5.53 -17.10
CA PRO A 402 -2.12 4.83 -16.34
C PRO A 402 -2.61 4.46 -14.95
N HIS A 403 -2.16 3.29 -14.49
CA HIS A 403 -2.45 2.78 -13.16
C HIS A 403 -1.51 1.62 -12.87
N GLY A 404 -0.50 1.87 -12.09
CA GLY A 404 0.62 0.98 -11.83
C GLY A 404 1.93 1.56 -12.38
N ALA A 405 2.86 1.79 -11.47
CA ALA A 405 4.24 2.18 -11.75
C ALA A 405 5.12 1.42 -10.76
N ASP A 406 5.32 0.13 -11.06
CA ASP A 406 5.85 -0.83 -10.09
C ASP A 406 7.37 -1.01 -10.33
N ILE A 407 8.19 -0.60 -9.34
CA ILE A 407 9.65 -0.62 -9.44
C ILE A 407 10.19 -2.00 -9.10
N SER A 408 11.17 -2.48 -9.88
CA SER A 408 11.79 -3.79 -9.66
C SER A 408 12.55 -3.86 -8.33
N PRO A 409 12.68 -5.06 -7.73
CA PRO A 409 13.38 -5.26 -6.44
C PRO A 409 14.79 -4.70 -6.38
N ASP A 410 15.52 -4.73 -7.49
CA ASP A 410 16.86 -4.16 -7.62
C ASP A 410 16.88 -2.65 -7.95
N GLY A 411 15.69 -2.06 -8.15
CA GLY A 411 15.50 -0.65 -8.48
C GLY A 411 15.94 -0.26 -9.89
N ARG A 412 16.19 -1.22 -10.79
CA ARG A 412 16.71 -0.93 -12.13
C ARG A 412 15.61 -0.67 -13.15
N TYR A 413 14.45 -1.26 -12.96
CA TYR A 413 13.33 -1.16 -13.90
C TYR A 413 12.08 -0.61 -13.22
N VAL A 414 11.22 -0.01 -14.01
CA VAL A 414 9.85 0.31 -13.61
C VAL A 414 8.90 -0.19 -14.70
N ILE A 415 7.86 -0.88 -14.29
CA ILE A 415 6.80 -1.38 -15.16
C ILE A 415 5.61 -0.44 -15.03
N VAL A 416 5.23 0.17 -16.14
CA VAL A 416 4.07 1.08 -16.20
C VAL A 416 2.96 0.47 -17.03
N SER A 417 1.73 0.64 -16.56
CA SER A 417 0.53 0.00 -17.09
C SER A 417 -0.60 1.03 -17.25
N GLY A 418 -1.60 0.71 -18.07
CA GLY A 418 -2.75 1.59 -18.29
C GLY A 418 -4.04 0.84 -18.57
N LYS A 419 -5.13 1.23 -17.91
CA LYS A 419 -6.45 0.57 -17.98
C LYS A 419 -7.04 0.51 -19.38
N LEU A 420 -6.67 1.45 -20.25
CA LEU A 420 -7.21 1.56 -21.60
C LEU A 420 -6.17 1.20 -22.68
N ASP A 421 -5.13 0.48 -22.28
CA ASP A 421 -4.12 -0.06 -23.19
C ASP A 421 -4.07 -1.59 -23.10
N THR A 422 -3.43 -2.23 -24.07
CA THR A 422 -3.15 -3.66 -24.06
C THR A 422 -1.69 -3.97 -23.73
N HIS A 423 -0.86 -2.94 -23.59
CA HIS A 423 0.57 -3.08 -23.38
C HIS A 423 0.97 -2.59 -22.00
N THR A 424 1.95 -3.27 -21.42
CA THR A 424 2.80 -2.74 -20.37
C THR A 424 4.11 -2.27 -20.95
N THR A 425 4.68 -1.20 -20.42
CA THR A 425 5.99 -0.68 -20.83
C THR A 425 6.97 -0.82 -19.68
N VAL A 426 8.13 -1.37 -19.97
CA VAL A 426 9.25 -1.49 -19.01
C VAL A 426 10.26 -0.42 -19.33
N TYR A 427 10.48 0.49 -18.41
CA TYR A 427 11.56 1.48 -18.50
C TYR A 427 12.77 1.04 -17.70
N TYR A 428 13.96 1.52 -18.11
CA TYR A 428 15.22 1.21 -17.47
C TYR A 428 15.85 2.46 -16.87
N PHE A 429 15.97 2.50 -15.56
CA PHE A 429 16.44 3.69 -14.83
C PHE A 429 17.83 4.16 -15.26
N GLU A 430 18.75 3.26 -15.64
CA GLU A 430 20.06 3.67 -16.15
C GLU A 430 19.94 4.52 -17.42
N LYS A 431 19.00 4.18 -18.32
CA LYS A 431 18.72 4.98 -19.51
C LYS A 431 18.07 6.31 -19.12
N ILE A 432 17.09 6.29 -18.19
CA ILE A 432 16.44 7.49 -17.67
C ILE A 432 17.49 8.45 -17.10
N PHE A 433 18.36 7.97 -16.22
CA PHE A 433 19.39 8.81 -15.60
C PHE A 433 20.41 9.34 -16.61
N SER A 434 20.76 8.54 -17.63
CA SER A 434 21.61 9.01 -18.72
C SER A 434 20.96 10.15 -19.52
N LEU A 435 19.64 10.08 -19.78
CA LEU A 435 18.92 11.18 -20.46
C LEU A 435 18.91 12.44 -19.59
N VAL A 436 18.66 12.28 -18.30
CA VAL A 436 18.66 13.40 -17.33
C VAL A 436 20.03 14.07 -17.25
N GLU A 437 21.10 13.28 -17.11
CA GLU A 437 22.48 13.79 -17.03
C GLU A 437 22.91 14.56 -18.28
N LYS A 438 22.57 14.02 -19.46
CA LYS A 438 22.87 14.62 -20.75
C LYS A 438 21.92 15.75 -21.13
N LYS A 439 20.87 15.96 -20.38
CA LYS A 439 19.75 16.89 -20.73
C LYS A 439 19.16 16.59 -22.11
N ASP A 440 19.11 15.29 -22.47
CA ASP A 440 18.55 14.82 -23.75
C ASP A 440 17.04 14.64 -23.59
N PHE A 441 16.33 15.74 -23.68
CA PHE A 441 14.88 15.81 -23.53
C PHE A 441 14.18 15.80 -24.88
N ALA A 442 13.04 15.13 -24.97
CA ALA A 442 12.23 15.08 -26.18
C ALA A 442 11.41 16.36 -26.34
N ASP A 443 10.94 16.95 -25.24
CA ASP A 443 10.10 18.13 -25.21
C ASP A 443 10.10 18.77 -23.80
N ILE A 444 9.36 19.85 -23.64
CA ILE A 444 9.08 20.52 -22.37
C ILE A 444 7.56 20.73 -22.29
N ASP A 445 6.96 20.37 -21.17
CA ASP A 445 5.52 20.55 -20.97
C ASP A 445 5.15 22.03 -20.77
N PRO A 446 3.85 22.39 -20.79
CA PRO A 446 3.41 23.78 -20.59
C PRO A 446 3.80 24.40 -19.25
N TRP A 447 4.18 23.62 -18.25
CA TRP A 447 4.62 24.09 -16.93
C TRP A 447 6.15 24.12 -16.77
N GLY A 448 6.87 23.81 -17.86
CA GLY A 448 8.33 23.87 -17.90
C GLY A 448 9.03 22.60 -17.45
N ILE A 449 8.32 21.49 -17.29
CA ILE A 449 8.89 20.21 -16.87
C ILE A 449 9.45 19.48 -18.10
N PRO A 450 10.73 19.03 -18.09
CA PRO A 450 11.30 18.27 -19.20
C PRO A 450 10.61 16.91 -19.40
N ILE A 451 10.29 16.59 -20.65
CA ILE A 451 9.73 15.32 -21.07
C ILE A 451 10.85 14.45 -21.64
N LEU A 452 11.04 13.26 -21.09
CA LEU A 452 12.02 12.29 -21.57
C LEU A 452 11.51 11.52 -22.79
N ASP A 453 12.43 11.10 -23.65
CA ASP A 453 12.09 10.27 -24.82
C ASP A 453 11.73 8.85 -24.39
N MET A 454 10.46 8.48 -24.63
CA MET A 454 9.92 7.15 -24.32
C MET A 454 10.77 6.02 -24.91
N LYS A 455 11.16 6.14 -26.21
CA LYS A 455 11.89 5.07 -26.91
C LYS A 455 13.31 4.91 -26.38
N LYS A 456 13.96 6.03 -26.04
CA LYS A 456 15.31 6.01 -25.48
C LYS A 456 15.33 5.44 -24.05
N ALA A 457 14.30 5.70 -23.23
CA ALA A 457 14.19 5.21 -21.87
C ALA A 457 13.71 3.74 -21.79
N MET A 458 12.97 3.29 -22.81
CA MET A 458 12.30 1.99 -22.82
C MET A 458 13.30 0.82 -22.87
N HIS A 459 13.07 -0.18 -22.04
CA HIS A 459 13.69 -1.51 -22.14
C HIS A 459 12.90 -2.40 -23.08
N THR A 460 11.61 -2.57 -22.82
CA THR A 460 10.69 -3.36 -23.67
C THR A 460 9.25 -2.89 -23.49
N GLN A 461 8.40 -3.29 -24.43
CA GLN A 461 6.95 -3.10 -24.36
C GLN A 461 6.27 -4.41 -24.76
N VAL A 462 5.27 -4.85 -24.01
CA VAL A 462 4.66 -6.17 -24.16
C VAL A 462 3.15 -6.06 -24.19
N ASN A 463 2.54 -6.69 -25.20
CA ASN A 463 1.09 -6.87 -25.21
C ASN A 463 0.72 -7.98 -24.23
N VAL A 464 0.15 -7.59 -23.10
CA VAL A 464 -0.25 -8.51 -22.02
C VAL A 464 -1.75 -8.81 -22.01
N GLY A 465 -2.57 -8.05 -22.73
CA GLY A 465 -4.03 -8.07 -22.71
C GLY A 465 -4.61 -6.77 -22.22
N LEU A 466 -5.93 -6.61 -22.29
CA LEU A 466 -6.59 -5.33 -22.07
C LEU A 466 -6.75 -5.01 -20.57
N GLY A 467 -6.35 -3.80 -20.24
CA GLY A 467 -6.52 -3.22 -18.91
C GLY A 467 -5.47 -3.62 -17.90
N PRO A 468 -4.15 -3.65 -18.24
CA PRO A 468 -3.13 -3.90 -17.25
C PRO A 468 -3.10 -2.78 -16.22
N LEU A 469 -2.97 -3.16 -14.94
CA LEU A 469 -2.87 -2.26 -13.79
C LEU A 469 -1.57 -2.52 -13.02
N HIS A 470 -1.68 -3.07 -11.83
CA HIS A 470 -0.54 -3.32 -10.97
C HIS A 470 0.26 -4.55 -11.36
N THR A 471 1.55 -4.49 -11.10
CA THR A 471 2.49 -5.58 -11.32
C THR A 471 3.19 -5.95 -10.01
N GLN A 472 3.32 -7.25 -9.74
CA GLN A 472 4.02 -7.79 -8.58
C GLN A 472 5.15 -8.71 -9.01
N TYR A 473 6.26 -8.67 -8.31
CA TYR A 473 7.48 -9.40 -8.63
C TYR A 473 7.53 -10.77 -7.96
N ASP A 474 8.17 -11.70 -8.64
CA ASP A 474 8.55 -13.02 -8.15
C ASP A 474 10.02 -13.25 -8.51
N SER A 475 10.93 -12.87 -7.63
CA SER A 475 12.37 -13.00 -7.85
C SER A 475 12.84 -14.45 -7.87
N VAL A 476 12.12 -15.37 -7.22
CA VAL A 476 12.46 -16.79 -7.19
C VAL A 476 12.36 -17.39 -8.58
N LYS A 477 11.33 -17.00 -9.35
CA LYS A 477 11.11 -17.47 -10.72
C LYS A 477 11.60 -16.49 -11.79
N GLY A 478 12.00 -15.27 -11.41
CA GLY A 478 12.42 -14.23 -12.35
C GLY A 478 11.30 -13.74 -13.28
N VAL A 479 10.07 -13.71 -12.78
CA VAL A 479 8.87 -13.30 -13.52
C VAL A 479 8.07 -12.26 -12.75
N VAL A 480 7.08 -11.70 -13.42
CA VAL A 480 6.11 -10.79 -12.81
C VAL A 480 4.69 -11.24 -13.12
N TYR A 481 3.77 -10.78 -12.26
CA TYR A 481 2.34 -10.96 -12.43
C TYR A 481 1.67 -9.59 -12.54
N THR A 482 0.87 -9.40 -13.58
CA THR A 482 0.13 -8.16 -13.80
C THR A 482 -1.37 -8.44 -13.83
N SER A 483 -2.14 -7.61 -13.15
CA SER A 483 -3.59 -7.66 -13.18
C SER A 483 -4.13 -7.07 -14.49
N LEU A 484 -5.08 -7.75 -15.13
CA LEU A 484 -5.78 -7.28 -16.32
C LEU A 484 -7.23 -6.94 -15.94
N TYR A 485 -7.47 -5.68 -15.66
CA TYR A 485 -8.75 -5.17 -15.13
C TYR A 485 -9.93 -5.46 -16.05
N VAL A 486 -9.79 -5.17 -17.35
CA VAL A 486 -10.87 -5.34 -18.32
C VAL A 486 -11.02 -6.81 -18.73
N ASP A 487 -9.91 -7.50 -19.00
CA ASP A 487 -9.92 -8.94 -19.36
C ASP A 487 -10.28 -9.84 -18.18
N SER A 488 -10.28 -9.34 -16.93
CA SER A 488 -10.51 -10.12 -15.72
C SER A 488 -9.59 -11.34 -15.62
N MET A 489 -8.29 -11.09 -15.76
CA MET A 489 -7.24 -12.11 -15.73
C MET A 489 -6.03 -11.64 -14.91
N VAL A 490 -5.20 -12.57 -14.52
CA VAL A 490 -3.81 -12.34 -14.13
C VAL A 490 -2.91 -12.90 -15.22
N VAL A 491 -1.96 -12.12 -15.69
CA VAL A 491 -0.94 -12.54 -16.64
C VAL A 491 0.41 -12.72 -15.94
N ARG A 492 1.09 -13.84 -16.20
CA ARG A 492 2.48 -14.11 -15.83
C ARG A 492 3.38 -13.89 -17.04
N TRP A 493 4.44 -13.11 -16.88
CA TRP A 493 5.36 -12.80 -17.97
C TRP A 493 6.78 -12.48 -17.48
N ASP A 494 7.74 -12.64 -18.39
CA ASP A 494 9.15 -12.31 -18.19
C ASP A 494 9.38 -10.87 -18.68
N TYR A 495 9.57 -9.93 -17.76
CA TYR A 495 9.69 -8.51 -18.09
C TYR A 495 11.02 -8.13 -18.73
N LEU A 496 12.07 -8.92 -18.48
CA LEU A 496 13.38 -8.71 -19.10
C LEU A 496 13.40 -9.16 -20.55
N LYS A 497 12.70 -10.26 -20.87
CA LYS A 497 12.60 -10.79 -22.24
C LYS A 497 11.37 -10.30 -23.01
N GLY A 498 10.45 -9.60 -22.37
CA GLY A 498 9.22 -9.15 -22.99
C GLY A 498 8.32 -10.29 -23.45
N LYS A 499 8.21 -11.38 -22.67
CA LYS A 499 7.50 -12.59 -23.08
C LYS A 499 6.38 -12.97 -22.12
N VAL A 500 5.15 -13.04 -22.62
CA VAL A 500 4.01 -13.62 -21.88
C VAL A 500 4.21 -15.13 -21.73
N LEU A 501 4.05 -15.64 -20.51
CA LEU A 501 4.23 -17.05 -20.15
C LEU A 501 2.91 -17.77 -19.91
N GLY A 502 1.86 -17.07 -19.49
CA GLY A 502 0.55 -17.64 -19.25
C GLY A 502 -0.43 -16.63 -18.67
N LYS A 503 -1.70 -16.98 -18.73
CA LYS A 503 -2.80 -16.20 -18.14
C LYS A 503 -3.76 -17.12 -17.41
N ILE A 504 -4.36 -16.60 -16.32
CA ILE A 504 -5.41 -17.30 -15.60
C ILE A 504 -6.63 -16.38 -15.46
N PRO A 505 -7.84 -16.85 -15.76
CA PRO A 505 -9.04 -16.08 -15.49
C PRO A 505 -9.28 -15.99 -13.98
N ILE A 506 -9.77 -14.85 -13.55
CA ILE A 506 -10.16 -14.58 -12.16
C ILE A 506 -11.59 -14.06 -12.12
N HIS A 507 -12.08 -13.72 -10.94
CA HIS A 507 -13.36 -13.07 -10.82
C HIS A 507 -13.31 -11.65 -11.41
N TYR A 508 -14.49 -11.10 -11.65
CA TYR A 508 -14.68 -9.90 -12.43
C TYR A 508 -13.92 -8.67 -11.89
N ASN A 509 -13.29 -7.90 -12.80
CA ASN A 509 -12.60 -6.65 -12.53
C ASN A 509 -11.55 -6.70 -11.40
N ILE A 510 -10.48 -7.42 -11.64
CA ILE A 510 -9.32 -7.35 -10.74
C ILE A 510 -8.74 -5.92 -10.72
N GLY A 511 -8.64 -5.34 -9.54
CA GLY A 511 -7.90 -4.08 -9.35
C GLY A 511 -6.46 -4.36 -8.94
N HIS A 512 -6.29 -4.78 -7.71
CA HIS A 512 -4.98 -5.04 -7.14
C HIS A 512 -4.67 -6.53 -7.08
N LEU A 513 -3.38 -6.85 -7.04
CA LEU A 513 -2.86 -8.16 -6.72
C LEU A 513 -1.64 -7.98 -5.82
N LEU A 514 -1.29 -9.04 -5.12
CA LEU A 514 -0.05 -9.08 -4.34
C LEU A 514 0.54 -10.49 -4.38
N THR A 515 1.84 -10.58 -4.53
CA THR A 515 2.62 -11.77 -4.23
C THR A 515 3.23 -11.66 -2.83
N ALA A 516 3.70 -12.78 -2.28
CA ALA A 516 4.40 -12.74 -1.00
C ALA A 516 5.63 -11.82 -1.11
N GLU A 517 5.60 -10.72 -0.36
CA GLU A 517 6.64 -9.68 -0.33
C GLU A 517 6.96 -9.04 -1.69
N GLY A 518 5.97 -8.99 -2.61
CA GLY A 518 6.15 -8.62 -4.01
C GLY A 518 6.64 -7.20 -4.28
N ASP A 519 6.50 -6.29 -3.32
CA ASP A 519 6.94 -4.89 -3.41
C ASP A 519 8.32 -4.65 -2.74
N THR A 520 8.95 -5.69 -2.18
CA THR A 520 10.21 -5.58 -1.45
C THR A 520 11.44 -5.83 -2.35
N VAL A 521 12.63 -5.70 -1.77
CA VAL A 521 13.87 -6.08 -2.45
C VAL A 521 14.09 -7.60 -2.49
N SER A 522 13.31 -8.37 -1.71
CA SER A 522 13.42 -9.83 -1.61
C SER A 522 12.07 -10.56 -1.74
N PRO A 523 11.34 -10.41 -2.87
CA PRO A 523 10.06 -11.09 -3.09
C PRO A 523 10.18 -12.60 -2.97
N ASP A 524 9.28 -13.23 -2.18
CA ASP A 524 9.29 -14.68 -1.93
C ASP A 524 8.59 -15.50 -3.03
N GLY A 525 7.56 -14.94 -3.68
CA GLY A 525 6.92 -15.55 -4.85
C GLY A 525 6.15 -16.85 -4.59
N LYS A 526 5.76 -17.16 -3.34
CA LYS A 526 5.02 -18.40 -3.04
C LYS A 526 3.54 -18.36 -3.36
N TYR A 527 2.89 -17.26 -3.06
CA TYR A 527 1.45 -17.09 -3.19
C TYR A 527 1.14 -15.81 -3.94
N LEU A 528 0.03 -15.82 -4.66
CA LEU A 528 -0.54 -14.63 -5.25
C LEU A 528 -2.00 -14.49 -4.82
N VAL A 529 -2.37 -13.31 -4.37
CA VAL A 529 -3.76 -12.97 -4.06
C VAL A 529 -4.24 -11.92 -5.04
N SER A 530 -5.38 -12.16 -5.69
CA SER A 530 -6.08 -11.18 -6.50
C SER A 530 -7.22 -10.53 -5.71
N LEU A 531 -7.36 -9.21 -5.84
CA LEU A 531 -8.43 -8.44 -5.21
C LEU A 531 -9.41 -7.98 -6.30
N ASN A 532 -10.57 -8.62 -6.32
CA ASN A 532 -11.60 -8.39 -7.32
C ASN A 532 -12.56 -7.33 -6.81
N LYS A 533 -12.52 -6.15 -7.41
CA LYS A 533 -13.23 -4.96 -6.98
C LYS A 533 -14.11 -4.36 -8.08
N LEU A 534 -14.97 -3.42 -7.72
CA LEU A 534 -15.84 -2.67 -8.62
C LEU A 534 -16.88 -3.54 -9.36
N ALA A 535 -17.09 -4.76 -8.89
CA ALA A 535 -18.05 -5.68 -9.50
C ALA A 535 -19.50 -5.23 -9.33
N ILE A 536 -19.81 -4.48 -8.28
CA ILE A 536 -21.18 -4.10 -7.92
C ILE A 536 -21.48 -2.65 -8.27
N ASP A 537 -20.60 -1.72 -7.95
CA ASP A 537 -20.94 -0.30 -7.91
C ASP A 537 -21.02 0.37 -9.28
N ARG A 538 -20.13 0.02 -10.20
CA ARG A 538 -20.02 0.69 -11.50
C ARG A 538 -20.75 0.02 -12.64
N PHE A 539 -21.09 -1.26 -12.50
CA PHE A 539 -21.55 -2.08 -13.61
C PHE A 539 -22.83 -2.87 -13.32
N THR A 540 -23.69 -2.33 -12.47
CA THR A 540 -24.97 -2.97 -12.09
C THR A 540 -25.87 -3.32 -13.26
N GLN A 541 -25.72 -2.65 -14.40
CA GLN A 541 -26.49 -2.90 -15.61
C GLN A 541 -25.89 -4.00 -16.50
N VAL A 542 -24.71 -4.50 -16.19
CA VAL A 542 -23.96 -5.42 -17.09
C VAL A 542 -24.30 -6.89 -16.86
N GLY A 543 -25.16 -7.21 -15.92
CA GLY A 543 -25.61 -8.58 -15.64
C GLY A 543 -25.23 -9.07 -14.24
N PRO A 544 -25.35 -10.38 -13.96
CA PRO A 544 -25.01 -10.95 -12.68
C PRO A 544 -23.51 -10.84 -12.43
N LEU A 545 -23.15 -9.99 -11.49
CA LEU A 545 -21.77 -9.74 -11.12
C LEU A 545 -21.38 -10.63 -9.92
N HIS A 546 -20.13 -11.10 -9.93
CA HIS A 546 -19.57 -11.74 -8.75
C HIS A 546 -19.43 -10.73 -7.62
N PRO A 547 -19.64 -11.14 -6.36
CA PRO A 547 -19.36 -10.27 -5.23
C PRO A 547 -17.87 -9.92 -5.18
N GLN A 548 -17.55 -8.76 -4.63
CA GLN A 548 -16.17 -8.38 -4.32
C GLN A 548 -15.56 -9.45 -3.44
N ASN A 549 -14.37 -9.92 -3.79
CA ASN A 549 -13.71 -11.03 -3.11
C ASN A 549 -12.20 -11.03 -3.35
N HIS A 550 -11.51 -11.84 -2.58
CA HIS A 550 -10.11 -12.16 -2.78
C HIS A 550 -9.97 -13.61 -3.20
N GLN A 551 -9.13 -13.87 -4.19
CA GLN A 551 -8.79 -15.23 -4.64
C GLN A 551 -7.32 -15.51 -4.39
N LEU A 552 -7.05 -16.64 -3.74
CA LEU A 552 -5.69 -17.20 -3.66
C LEU A 552 -5.40 -17.98 -4.94
N ILE A 553 -4.30 -17.64 -5.59
CA ILE A 553 -3.84 -18.27 -6.84
C ILE A 553 -2.57 -19.06 -6.55
N ASP A 554 -2.57 -20.32 -6.94
CA ASP A 554 -1.40 -21.18 -6.91
C ASP A 554 -0.43 -20.78 -8.03
N ILE A 555 0.76 -20.34 -7.66
CA ILE A 555 1.83 -19.94 -8.58
C ILE A 555 3.06 -20.83 -8.48
N THR A 556 2.96 -21.94 -7.76
CA THR A 556 4.09 -22.87 -7.59
C THR A 556 4.44 -23.68 -8.85
#